data_d30597b7a31fbf6d8a0e28d9a62b7c1f
#
_entry.id   d30597b7a31fbf6d8a0e28d9a62b7c1f
#
_cell.length_a   1.000
_cell.length_b   1.000
_cell.length_c   1.000
_cell.angle_alpha   90.00
_cell.angle_beta   90.00
_cell.angle_gamma   90.00
#
_symmetry.space_group_name_H-M   'P 1'
#
loop_
_entity.id
_entity.type
_entity.pdbx_description
1 polymer ?
#
loop_
_entity_poly.entity_id
_entity_poly.type
_entity_poly.pdbx_seq_one_letter_code
_entity_poly.pdbx_strand_id
1 'polypeptide(L)'
;MASKEPAWLAFARQQIGVREIVGPKHSPVIMGWVQRLGIKVLGIKVVDDETAWCGTFVAMCMMIAGLASPAIAVRASSWATWGRELLGPRLGCVLVFTRTGGGHVGFYIGEDATHFHVLGGNQGNAVSITRIAKDRLAKGGMRWPAGVALPAVQVIRLNAAGVPVTVNEA
;
A
#
# COMPACT_ATOMS: atom_id res chain seq x y z
N MET A 1 -1.35 18.25 -17.42
CA MET A 1 -0.09 17.71 -16.87
C MET A 1 -0.41 16.45 -16.10
N ALA A 2 0.32 15.38 -16.37
CA ALA A 2 0.22 14.16 -15.55
C ALA A 2 0.56 14.54 -14.09
N SER A 3 -0.26 14.10 -13.14
CA SER A 3 0.01 14.30 -11.72
C SER A 3 1.36 13.64 -11.40
N LYS A 4 2.27 14.41 -10.80
CA LYS A 4 3.57 13.87 -10.38
C LYS A 4 3.34 12.76 -9.36
N GLU A 5 3.96 11.61 -9.59
CA GLU A 5 3.85 10.47 -8.67
C GLU A 5 4.32 10.88 -7.27
N PRO A 6 3.55 10.54 -6.20
CA PRO A 6 3.97 10.84 -4.83
C PRO A 6 5.27 10.15 -4.46
N ALA A 7 6.08 10.81 -3.62
CA ALA A 7 7.38 10.27 -3.21
C ALA A 7 7.29 8.88 -2.55
N TRP A 8 6.24 8.63 -1.75
CA TRP A 8 6.02 7.32 -1.13
C TRP A 8 5.72 6.23 -2.15
N LEU A 9 5.01 6.56 -3.25
CA LEU A 9 4.73 5.59 -4.32
C LEU A 9 5.99 5.33 -5.16
N ALA A 10 6.78 6.36 -5.44
CA ALA A 10 8.05 6.20 -6.15
C ALA A 10 9.00 5.27 -5.38
N PHE A 11 9.11 5.43 -4.06
CA PHE A 11 9.86 4.51 -3.21
C PHE A 11 9.27 3.09 -3.26
N ALA A 12 7.95 2.97 -3.13
CA ALA A 12 7.27 1.68 -3.18
C ALA A 12 7.59 0.90 -4.47
N ARG A 13 7.60 1.58 -5.63
CA ARG A 13 7.95 0.96 -6.91
C ARG A 13 9.38 0.42 -6.94
N GLN A 14 10.31 1.11 -6.31
CA GLN A 14 11.72 0.66 -6.23
C GLN A 14 11.86 -0.62 -5.40
N GLN A 15 10.89 -0.93 -4.53
CA GLN A 15 10.92 -2.12 -3.69
C GLN A 15 10.27 -3.35 -4.34
N ILE A 16 9.65 -3.22 -5.51
CA ILE A 16 9.04 -4.36 -6.20
C ILE A 16 10.07 -5.48 -6.36
N GLY A 17 9.70 -6.69 -5.94
CA GLY A 17 10.55 -7.86 -5.96
C GLY A 17 11.22 -8.20 -4.63
N VAL A 18 11.19 -7.30 -3.64
CA VAL A 18 11.60 -7.63 -2.26
C VAL A 18 10.70 -8.74 -1.74
N ARG A 19 11.29 -9.80 -1.18
CA ARG A 19 10.58 -11.01 -0.71
C ARG A 19 10.95 -11.35 0.71
N GLU A 20 10.01 -11.93 1.44
CA GLU A 20 10.35 -12.63 2.68
C GLU A 20 11.14 -13.91 2.37
N ILE A 21 11.89 -14.37 3.36
CA ILE A 21 12.64 -15.63 3.31
C ILE A 21 11.95 -16.60 4.26
N VAL A 22 11.33 -17.63 3.70
CA VAL A 22 10.66 -18.68 4.50
C VAL A 22 11.69 -19.44 5.34
N GLY A 23 11.37 -19.66 6.61
CA GLY A 23 12.21 -20.42 7.54
C GLY A 23 13.02 -19.53 8.50
N PRO A 24 14.12 -20.06 9.07
CA PRO A 24 14.84 -19.37 10.15
C PRO A 24 15.67 -18.15 9.69
N LYS A 25 15.90 -18.01 8.40
CA LYS A 25 16.53 -16.81 7.83
C LYS A 25 15.45 -15.79 7.47
N HIS A 26 15.76 -14.51 7.64
CA HIS A 26 14.83 -13.43 7.38
C HIS A 26 15.40 -12.47 6.33
N SER A 27 14.51 -11.86 5.54
CA SER A 27 14.91 -10.84 4.57
C SER A 27 15.62 -9.67 5.26
N PRO A 28 16.87 -9.38 4.94
CA PRO A 28 17.57 -8.23 5.52
C PRO A 28 16.87 -6.90 5.21
N VAL A 29 16.23 -6.81 4.06
CA VAL A 29 15.51 -5.58 3.65
C VAL A 29 14.28 -5.37 4.51
N ILE A 30 13.42 -6.39 4.66
CA ILE A 30 12.20 -6.30 5.47
C ILE A 30 12.55 -6.06 6.95
N MET A 31 13.52 -6.81 7.48
CA MET A 31 13.97 -6.62 8.87
C MET A 31 14.63 -5.25 9.07
N GLY A 32 15.28 -4.70 8.05
CA GLY A 32 15.79 -3.33 8.05
C GLY A 32 14.66 -2.30 8.18
N TRP A 33 13.54 -2.50 7.51
CA TRP A 33 12.35 -1.64 7.67
C TRP A 33 11.78 -1.75 9.09
N VAL A 34 11.65 -2.97 9.60
CA VAL A 34 11.18 -3.23 10.97
C VAL A 34 12.05 -2.51 11.99
N GLN A 35 13.36 -2.63 11.86
CA GLN A 35 14.32 -1.98 12.77
C GLN A 35 14.24 -0.45 12.68
N ARG A 36 14.14 0.09 11.48
CA ARG A 36 14.10 1.54 11.25
C ARG A 36 12.81 2.16 11.76
N LEU A 37 11.68 1.50 11.60
CA LEU A 37 10.38 1.94 12.12
C LEU A 37 10.29 1.77 13.63
N GLY A 38 10.74 0.63 14.13
CA GLY A 38 10.74 0.29 15.54
C GLY A 38 9.36 -0.02 16.11
N ILE A 39 9.36 -0.51 17.34
CA ILE A 39 8.14 -0.88 18.07
C ILE A 39 7.19 0.31 18.28
N LYS A 40 7.73 1.51 18.37
CA LYS A 40 6.95 2.73 18.60
C LYS A 40 6.02 3.03 17.42
N VAL A 41 6.48 2.84 16.18
CA VAL A 41 5.67 3.04 14.97
C VAL A 41 4.83 1.81 14.68
N LEU A 42 5.42 0.63 14.73
CA LEU A 42 4.71 -0.62 14.41
C LEU A 42 3.66 -0.99 15.46
N GLY A 43 3.86 -0.60 16.72
CA GLY A 43 2.95 -0.88 17.83
C GLY A 43 3.14 -2.25 18.46
N ILE A 44 3.96 -3.11 17.87
CA ILE A 44 4.35 -4.42 18.39
C ILE A 44 5.82 -4.67 18.11
N LYS A 45 6.42 -5.60 18.85
CA LYS A 45 7.76 -6.10 18.55
C LYS A 45 7.66 -7.13 17.42
N VAL A 46 8.28 -6.83 16.28
CA VAL A 46 8.39 -7.74 15.13
C VAL A 46 9.78 -8.35 15.14
N VAL A 47 9.87 -9.67 15.10
CA VAL A 47 11.13 -10.42 15.21
C VAL A 47 11.46 -11.24 13.97
N ASP A 48 10.54 -11.31 13.02
CA ASP A 48 10.68 -12.10 11.80
C ASP A 48 9.97 -11.42 10.63
N ASP A 49 10.26 -11.87 9.42
CA ASP A 49 9.61 -11.39 8.19
C ASP A 49 8.37 -12.23 7.80
N GLU A 50 8.03 -13.23 8.57
CA GLU A 50 6.79 -14.01 8.41
C GLU A 50 5.59 -13.35 9.10
N THR A 51 5.83 -12.47 10.08
CA THR A 51 4.80 -11.56 10.60
C THR A 51 4.27 -10.70 9.46
N ALA A 52 2.94 -10.65 9.28
CA ALA A 52 2.31 -9.88 8.19
C ALA A 52 2.88 -8.47 8.10
N TRP A 53 3.46 -8.12 6.97
CA TRP A 53 4.25 -6.90 6.79
C TRP A 53 3.68 -5.90 5.77
N CYS A 54 2.41 -6.06 5.37
CA CYS A 54 1.77 -5.08 4.49
C CYS A 54 1.72 -3.68 5.13
N GLY A 55 1.35 -3.59 6.41
CA GLY A 55 1.35 -2.32 7.15
C GLY A 55 2.76 -1.77 7.38
N THR A 56 3.73 -2.63 7.66
CA THR A 56 5.15 -2.27 7.79
C THR A 56 5.67 -1.62 6.49
N PHE A 57 5.33 -2.21 5.36
CA PHE A 57 5.74 -1.68 4.05
C PHE A 57 5.17 -0.29 3.79
N VAL A 58 3.87 -0.09 4.01
CA VAL A 58 3.23 1.23 3.83
C VAL A 58 3.83 2.26 4.80
N ALA A 59 4.07 1.87 6.06
CA ALA A 59 4.70 2.75 7.05
C ALA A 59 6.11 3.18 6.63
N MET A 60 6.89 2.27 6.05
CA MET A 60 8.22 2.59 5.54
C MET A 60 8.17 3.58 4.37
N CYS A 61 7.24 3.38 3.44
CA CYS A 61 7.03 4.30 2.33
C CYS A 61 6.66 5.71 2.83
N MET A 62 5.78 5.80 3.83
CA MET A 62 5.40 7.07 4.45
C MET A 62 6.58 7.73 5.17
N MET A 63 7.38 6.96 5.90
CA MET A 63 8.57 7.49 6.59
C MET A 63 9.56 8.11 5.58
N ILE A 64 9.82 7.45 4.46
CA ILE A 64 10.70 7.98 3.39
C ILE A 64 10.16 9.30 2.85
N ALA A 65 8.85 9.46 2.78
CA ALA A 65 8.21 10.71 2.35
C ALA A 65 8.11 11.78 3.47
N GLY A 66 8.63 11.50 4.67
CA GLY A 66 8.56 12.41 5.81
C GLY A 66 7.18 12.49 6.45
N LEU A 67 6.35 11.46 6.29
CA LEU A 67 4.96 11.43 6.77
C LEU A 67 4.80 10.45 7.94
N ALA A 68 3.92 10.81 8.87
CA ALA A 68 3.61 9.98 10.03
C ALA A 68 2.68 8.82 9.66
N SER A 69 2.84 7.71 10.36
CA SER A 69 1.97 6.52 10.29
C SER A 69 0.90 6.57 11.39
N PRO A 70 -0.18 5.78 11.27
CA PRO A 70 -1.14 5.62 12.37
C PRO A 70 -0.50 4.89 13.56
N ALA A 71 -1.11 4.97 14.72
CA ALA A 71 -0.77 4.09 15.84
C ALA A 71 -0.96 2.62 15.42
N ILE A 72 -0.04 1.75 15.85
CA ILE A 72 -0.03 0.33 15.48
C ILE A 72 -0.02 0.14 13.96
N ALA A 73 0.93 0.76 13.30
CA ALA A 73 1.03 0.79 11.83
C ALA A 73 1.20 -0.60 11.18
N VAL A 74 1.65 -1.60 11.94
CA VAL A 74 1.73 -2.99 11.46
C VAL A 74 0.37 -3.57 11.08
N ARG A 75 -0.71 -3.08 11.68
CA ARG A 75 -2.09 -3.53 11.41
C ARG A 75 -2.67 -2.80 10.21
N ALA A 76 -3.12 -3.53 9.22
CA ALA A 76 -3.79 -2.97 8.05
C ALA A 76 -5.00 -2.10 8.43
N SER A 77 -5.83 -2.55 9.39
CA SER A 77 -7.01 -1.82 9.84
C SER A 77 -6.71 -0.45 10.46
N SER A 78 -5.51 -0.25 11.03
CA SER A 78 -5.12 1.05 11.58
C SER A 78 -5.09 2.14 10.50
N TRP A 79 -4.88 1.77 9.26
CA TRP A 79 -4.83 2.70 8.13
C TRP A 79 -6.21 3.18 7.68
N ALA A 80 -7.30 2.48 8.04
CA ALA A 80 -8.66 2.83 7.63
C ALA A 80 -9.19 4.13 8.27
N THR A 81 -8.55 4.62 9.33
CA THR A 81 -8.88 5.88 9.99
C THR A 81 -7.75 6.90 9.93
N TRP A 82 -6.67 6.57 9.23
CA TRP A 82 -5.50 7.42 9.07
C TRP A 82 -5.70 8.49 8.01
N GLY A 83 -5.07 9.67 8.22
CA GLY A 83 -5.13 10.74 7.26
C GLY A 83 -6.56 11.23 7.01
N ARG A 84 -6.87 11.53 5.76
CA ARG A 84 -8.22 11.94 5.32
C ARG A 84 -8.86 10.89 4.41
N GLU A 85 -10.16 10.70 4.57
CA GLU A 85 -10.95 9.83 3.70
C GLU A 85 -11.10 10.44 2.31
N LEU A 86 -11.03 9.59 1.30
CA LEU A 86 -11.26 9.95 -0.09
C LEU A 86 -12.57 9.35 -0.60
N LEU A 87 -13.28 10.12 -1.42
CA LEU A 87 -14.48 9.67 -2.13
C LEU A 87 -14.18 9.12 -3.54
N GLY A 88 -12.96 9.29 -4.01
CA GLY A 88 -12.50 8.77 -5.30
C GLY A 88 -10.98 8.63 -5.31
N PRO A 89 -10.43 7.79 -6.20
CA PRO A 89 -9.03 7.42 -6.17
C PRO A 89 -8.11 8.57 -6.63
N ARG A 90 -6.89 8.56 -6.10
CA ARG A 90 -5.74 9.32 -6.57
C ARG A 90 -4.57 8.36 -6.67
N LEU A 91 -3.72 8.55 -7.64
CA LEU A 91 -2.51 7.75 -7.78
C LEU A 91 -1.72 7.75 -6.47
N GLY A 92 -1.45 6.57 -5.93
CA GLY A 92 -0.72 6.40 -4.68
C GLY A 92 -1.55 6.58 -3.41
N CYS A 93 -2.88 6.75 -3.49
CA CYS A 93 -3.69 6.73 -2.28
C CYS A 93 -3.63 5.36 -1.60
N VAL A 94 -3.76 5.37 -0.28
CA VAL A 94 -3.77 4.15 0.53
C VAL A 94 -5.13 3.48 0.41
N LEU A 95 -5.13 2.18 0.14
CA LEU A 95 -6.31 1.33 0.12
C LEU A 95 -6.23 0.30 1.22
N VAL A 96 -7.27 0.20 2.01
CA VAL A 96 -7.39 -0.79 3.08
C VAL A 96 -8.51 -1.78 2.73
N PHE A 97 -8.18 -3.06 2.81
CA PHE A 97 -9.09 -4.14 2.44
C PHE A 97 -9.40 -5.03 3.64
N THR A 98 -10.57 -5.64 3.59
CA THR A 98 -10.97 -6.71 4.50
C THR A 98 -10.68 -8.07 3.86
N ARG A 99 -10.32 -9.05 4.69
CA ARG A 99 -10.21 -10.46 4.32
C ARG A 99 -10.54 -11.34 5.51
N THR A 100 -10.84 -12.61 5.26
CA THR A 100 -11.02 -13.59 6.34
C THR A 100 -9.76 -13.65 7.20
N GLY A 101 -9.92 -13.44 8.51
CA GLY A 101 -8.81 -13.49 9.47
C GLY A 101 -7.93 -12.25 9.54
N GLY A 102 -8.33 -11.14 8.91
CA GLY A 102 -7.54 -9.90 9.00
C GLY A 102 -7.86 -8.89 7.92
N GLY A 103 -6.86 -8.08 7.57
CA GLY A 103 -6.95 -7.04 6.55
C GLY A 103 -5.72 -7.00 5.68
N HIS A 104 -5.73 -6.09 4.72
CA HIS A 104 -4.60 -5.80 3.85
C HIS A 104 -4.55 -4.29 3.58
N VAL A 105 -3.37 -3.76 3.33
CA VAL A 105 -3.16 -2.36 2.99
C VAL A 105 -2.10 -2.22 1.90
N GLY A 106 -2.33 -1.33 0.96
CA GLY A 106 -1.41 -1.04 -0.13
C GLY A 106 -1.77 0.27 -0.84
N PHE A 107 -1.16 0.51 -1.98
CA PHE A 107 -1.32 1.75 -2.75
C PHE A 107 -2.08 1.51 -4.05
N TYR A 108 -3.01 2.40 -4.34
CA TYR A 108 -3.72 2.46 -5.61
C TYR A 108 -2.77 2.84 -6.74
N ILE A 109 -2.74 2.05 -7.80
CA ILE A 109 -2.02 2.38 -9.04
C ILE A 109 -2.90 2.36 -10.28
N GLY A 110 -4.12 1.88 -10.14
CA GLY A 110 -5.11 1.79 -11.20
C GLY A 110 -6.24 0.83 -10.86
N GLU A 111 -7.14 0.64 -11.80
CA GLU A 111 -8.28 -0.26 -11.64
C GLU A 111 -8.79 -0.77 -12.98
N ASP A 112 -9.37 -1.95 -12.96
CA ASP A 112 -10.24 -2.46 -14.03
C ASP A 112 -11.71 -2.43 -13.55
N ALA A 113 -12.61 -3.06 -14.30
CA ALA A 113 -14.05 -3.01 -13.97
C ALA A 113 -14.38 -3.56 -12.58
N THR A 114 -13.63 -4.56 -12.10
CA THR A 114 -13.95 -5.33 -10.89
C THR A 114 -12.90 -5.25 -9.79
N HIS A 115 -11.67 -4.84 -10.12
CA HIS A 115 -10.53 -4.89 -9.20
C HIS A 115 -9.76 -3.57 -9.18
N PHE A 116 -9.25 -3.22 -8.00
CA PHE A 116 -8.13 -2.30 -7.87
C PHE A 116 -6.82 -3.02 -8.18
N HIS A 117 -5.90 -2.33 -8.83
CA HIS A 117 -4.51 -2.75 -8.96
C HIS A 117 -3.71 -2.10 -7.85
N VAL A 118 -3.14 -2.93 -6.99
CA VAL A 118 -2.56 -2.50 -5.70
C VAL A 118 -1.08 -2.84 -5.66
N LEU A 119 -0.25 -1.82 -5.46
CA LEU A 119 1.15 -2.00 -5.12
C LEU A 119 1.26 -2.12 -3.60
N GLY A 120 1.69 -3.27 -3.12
CA GLY A 120 1.74 -3.53 -1.68
C GLY A 120 2.80 -4.55 -1.30
N GLY A 121 3.12 -4.56 -0.01
CA GLY A 121 3.95 -5.57 0.62
C GLY A 121 3.14 -6.80 1.01
N ASN A 122 3.84 -7.91 1.17
CA ASN A 122 3.23 -9.19 1.57
C ASN A 122 2.11 -9.66 0.61
N GLN A 123 2.29 -9.40 -0.66
CA GLN A 123 1.42 -9.86 -1.75
C GLN A 123 2.13 -10.99 -2.49
N GLY A 124 1.76 -12.26 -2.18
CA GLY A 124 2.54 -13.43 -2.59
C GLY A 124 3.93 -13.45 -1.93
N ASN A 125 3.97 -13.05 -0.66
CA ASN A 125 5.20 -12.95 0.15
C ASN A 125 6.26 -12.00 -0.45
N ALA A 126 5.81 -11.01 -1.21
CA ALA A 126 6.67 -10.05 -1.88
C ALA A 126 6.05 -8.66 -1.93
N VAL A 127 6.86 -7.66 -2.26
CA VAL A 127 6.37 -6.39 -2.80
C VAL A 127 6.01 -6.62 -4.26
N SER A 128 4.74 -6.46 -4.58
CA SER A 128 4.22 -6.72 -5.92
C SER A 128 3.00 -5.86 -6.24
N ILE A 129 2.56 -5.95 -7.48
CA ILE A 129 1.28 -5.40 -7.93
C ILE A 129 0.29 -6.54 -8.04
N THR A 130 -0.84 -6.42 -7.34
CA THR A 130 -1.86 -7.45 -7.26
C THR A 130 -3.24 -6.86 -7.52
N ARG A 131 -4.11 -7.61 -8.19
CA ARG A 131 -5.52 -7.26 -8.35
C ARG A 131 -6.29 -7.67 -7.10
N ILE A 132 -7.01 -6.72 -6.50
CA ILE A 132 -7.86 -6.96 -5.33
C ILE A 132 -9.27 -6.50 -5.66
N ALA A 133 -10.26 -7.36 -5.44
CA ALA A 133 -11.66 -7.07 -5.73
C ALA A 133 -12.15 -5.82 -4.99
N LYS A 134 -12.87 -4.96 -5.70
CA LYS A 134 -13.34 -3.66 -5.17
C LYS A 134 -14.30 -3.82 -3.99
N ASP A 135 -15.08 -4.91 -3.95
CA ASP A 135 -16.00 -5.20 -2.85
C ASP A 135 -15.29 -5.55 -1.53
N ARG A 136 -13.99 -5.81 -1.57
CA ARG A 136 -13.15 -6.03 -0.39
C ARG A 136 -12.65 -4.72 0.25
N LEU A 137 -12.87 -3.57 -0.39
CA LEU A 137 -12.47 -2.28 0.21
C LEU A 137 -13.19 -2.08 1.55
N ALA A 138 -12.42 -1.84 2.61
CA ALA A 138 -12.97 -1.56 3.93
C ALA A 138 -13.77 -0.25 3.90
N LYS A 139 -14.77 -0.14 4.78
CA LYS A 139 -15.50 1.13 4.96
C LYS A 139 -14.49 2.23 5.34
N GLY A 140 -14.52 3.33 4.58
CA GLY A 140 -13.55 4.43 4.77
C GLY A 140 -12.11 4.04 4.39
N GLY A 141 -11.90 2.96 3.66
CA GLY A 141 -10.59 2.38 3.37
C GLY A 141 -9.79 3.06 2.26
N MET A 142 -10.27 4.15 1.69
CA MET A 142 -9.51 4.94 0.72
C MET A 142 -9.00 6.21 1.38
N ARG A 143 -7.66 6.35 1.54
CA ARG A 143 -7.07 7.36 2.42
C ARG A 143 -5.94 8.15 1.74
N TRP A 144 -5.77 9.39 2.20
CA TRP A 144 -4.70 10.27 1.77
C TRP A 144 -4.00 10.91 2.98
N PRO A 145 -2.68 11.14 2.93
CA PRO A 145 -1.98 11.75 4.05
C PRO A 145 -2.55 13.11 4.42
N ALA A 146 -2.77 13.34 5.71
CA ALA A 146 -3.15 14.67 6.20
C ALA A 146 -2.05 15.69 5.90
N GLY A 147 -2.45 16.91 5.53
CA GLY A 147 -1.50 18.00 5.26
C GLY A 147 -0.76 17.91 3.92
N VAL A 148 -1.00 16.88 3.14
CA VAL A 148 -0.46 16.75 1.77
C VAL A 148 -1.49 17.23 0.77
N ALA A 149 -1.06 18.05 -0.18
CA ALA A 149 -1.94 18.56 -1.25
C ALA A 149 -2.65 17.40 -1.95
N LEU A 150 -3.97 17.56 -2.10
CA LEU A 150 -4.82 16.54 -2.70
C LEU A 150 -4.97 16.81 -4.20
N PRO A 151 -4.45 15.93 -5.07
CA PRO A 151 -4.68 16.06 -6.51
C PRO A 151 -6.17 15.79 -6.85
N ALA A 152 -6.58 16.17 -8.05
CA ALA A 152 -7.91 15.83 -8.54
C ALA A 152 -8.13 14.31 -8.56
N VAL A 153 -9.39 13.89 -8.48
CA VAL A 153 -9.76 12.47 -8.64
C VAL A 153 -9.21 11.96 -9.97
N GLN A 154 -8.53 10.83 -9.91
CA GLN A 154 -7.91 10.22 -11.08
C GLN A 154 -8.20 8.73 -11.09
N VAL A 155 -9.15 8.32 -11.91
CA VAL A 155 -9.40 6.92 -12.20
C VAL A 155 -8.44 6.48 -13.30
N ILE A 156 -7.51 5.58 -12.95
CA ILE A 156 -6.52 5.04 -13.88
C ILE A 156 -7.03 3.68 -14.35
N ARG A 157 -7.53 3.62 -15.57
CA ARG A 157 -8.09 2.39 -16.12
C ARG A 157 -7.00 1.51 -16.71
N LEU A 158 -6.97 0.27 -16.22
CA LEU A 158 -6.05 -0.77 -16.64
C LEU A 158 -6.88 -1.97 -17.11
N ASN A 159 -6.31 -2.79 -17.98
CA ASN A 159 -6.89 -4.12 -18.24
C ASN A 159 -6.50 -5.09 -17.09
N ALA A 160 -7.02 -6.31 -17.13
CA ALA A 160 -6.73 -7.31 -16.10
C ALA A 160 -5.24 -7.67 -16.01
N ALA A 161 -4.44 -7.42 -17.05
CA ALA A 161 -2.99 -7.60 -17.04
C ALA A 161 -2.22 -6.36 -16.52
N GLY A 162 -2.94 -5.30 -16.13
CA GLY A 162 -2.31 -4.06 -15.63
C GLY A 162 -1.79 -3.14 -16.72
N VAL A 163 -2.21 -3.33 -17.96
CA VAL A 163 -1.86 -2.46 -19.09
C VAL A 163 -2.92 -1.35 -19.20
N PRO A 164 -2.51 -0.08 -19.40
CA PRO A 164 -3.47 1.01 -19.60
C PRO A 164 -4.44 0.72 -20.74
N VAL A 165 -5.73 0.98 -20.49
CA VAL A 165 -6.77 0.87 -21.51
C VAL A 165 -6.87 2.21 -22.23
N THR A 166 -6.64 2.23 -23.52
CA THR A 166 -6.84 3.41 -24.37
C THR A 166 -8.28 3.46 -24.83
N VAL A 167 -8.85 4.65 -24.89
CA VAL A 167 -10.18 4.90 -25.48
C VAL A 167 -10.07 5.45 -26.91
N ASN A 168 -8.85 5.59 -27.42
CA ASN A 168 -8.55 6.01 -28.80
C ASN A 168 -7.93 4.82 -29.54
N GLU A 169 -8.78 3.97 -30.02
CA GLU A 169 -8.43 2.98 -31.02
C GLU A 169 -8.75 3.57 -32.39
N ALA A 170 -7.76 4.09 -33.01
CA ALA A 170 -7.86 4.43 -34.42
C ALA A 170 -7.39 3.25 -35.26
#